data_76b462fea3b04ec177d3ec4ee2d619a8
#
_entry.id   76b462fea3b04ec177d3ec4ee2d619a8
#
_cell.length_a   1.000
_cell.length_b   1.000
_cell.length_c   1.000
_cell.angle_alpha   90.00
_cell.angle_beta   90.00
_cell.angle_gamma   90.00
#
_symmetry.space_group_name_H-M   'P 1'
#
loop_
_entity.id
_entity.type
_entity.pdbx_description
1 polymer ?
#
loop_
_entity_poly.entity_id
_entity_poly.type
_entity_poly.pdbx_seq_one_letter_code
_entity_poly.pdbx_strand_id
1 'polypeptide(L)'
;MFSPITKIIKEAKKGKMFILVDDENRENEGDLIVPAKKIKVKDIIFMAKYGRGLICLSLDSKKVKKLNLQLMSPINQSRTKTAFTVSIDATKNITTGISAHDRAYTIKSVIKKNASTKDIVTPGHIFPLISKDGGVLVRAGHTEASVDISKLSKNGPSAVICEIMNDNGTMAKGKQL
;
A
#
# COMPACT_ATOMS: atom_id res chain seq x y z
N MET A 1 -12.43 -7.33 -19.21
CA MET A 1 -13.67 -6.87 -18.53
C MET A 1 -13.38 -6.73 -17.05
N PHE A 2 -13.62 -5.56 -16.46
CA PHE A 2 -13.38 -5.32 -15.03
C PHE A 2 -14.44 -6.02 -14.14
N SER A 3 -14.01 -6.48 -12.98
CA SER A 3 -14.93 -7.05 -11.98
C SER A 3 -15.77 -5.97 -11.31
N PRO A 4 -17.07 -6.21 -11.02
CA PRO A 4 -17.88 -5.26 -10.25
C PRO A 4 -17.25 -4.95 -8.88
N ILE A 5 -17.30 -3.69 -8.45
CA ILE A 5 -16.69 -3.23 -7.19
C ILE A 5 -17.21 -4.01 -5.97
N THR A 6 -18.48 -4.39 -5.98
CA THR A 6 -19.10 -5.20 -4.91
C THR A 6 -18.42 -6.57 -4.75
N LYS A 7 -18.00 -7.19 -5.87
CA LYS A 7 -17.23 -8.45 -5.86
C LYS A 7 -15.84 -8.22 -5.26
N ILE A 8 -15.16 -7.13 -5.66
CA ILE A 8 -13.83 -6.80 -5.12
C ILE A 8 -13.91 -6.56 -3.62
N ILE A 9 -14.88 -5.78 -3.12
CA ILE A 9 -15.07 -5.55 -1.68
C ILE A 9 -15.30 -6.87 -0.93
N LYS A 10 -16.10 -7.80 -1.49
CA LYS A 10 -16.36 -9.13 -0.90
C LYS A 10 -15.09 -9.97 -0.80
N GLU A 11 -14.25 -9.97 -1.83
CA GLU A 11 -12.99 -10.71 -1.85
C GLU A 11 -11.92 -10.05 -0.96
N ALA A 12 -11.82 -8.71 -0.98
CA ALA A 12 -10.97 -7.94 -0.07
C ALA A 12 -11.31 -8.21 1.41
N LYS A 13 -12.60 -8.36 1.76
CA LYS A 13 -13.05 -8.71 3.12
C LYS A 13 -12.44 -10.04 3.59
N LYS A 14 -12.27 -11.00 2.68
CA LYS A 14 -11.62 -12.29 2.96
C LYS A 14 -10.08 -12.20 2.99
N GLY A 15 -9.50 -11.06 2.59
CA GLY A 15 -8.07 -10.84 2.49
C GLY A 15 -7.44 -11.39 1.21
N LYS A 16 -8.23 -11.55 0.15
CA LYS A 16 -7.69 -11.89 -1.17
C LYS A 16 -7.06 -10.65 -1.80
N MET A 17 -5.96 -10.89 -2.49
CA MET A 17 -5.29 -9.91 -3.35
C MET A 17 -6.15 -9.63 -4.58
N PHE A 18 -6.15 -8.40 -5.04
CA PHE A 18 -6.80 -7.97 -6.28
C PHE A 18 -5.92 -6.95 -7.00
N ILE A 19 -6.19 -6.77 -8.29
CA ILE A 19 -5.55 -5.72 -9.09
C ILE A 19 -6.50 -4.53 -9.14
N LEU A 20 -5.97 -3.36 -8.88
CA LEU A 20 -6.62 -2.07 -9.08
C LEU A 20 -5.94 -1.38 -10.27
N VAL A 21 -6.73 -0.93 -11.21
CA VAL A 21 -6.26 -0.18 -12.39
C VAL A 21 -6.84 1.22 -12.32
N ASP A 22 -6.04 2.22 -12.57
CA ASP A 22 -6.50 3.59 -12.67
C ASP A 22 -6.91 3.95 -14.11
N ASP A 23 -7.38 5.19 -14.29
CA ASP A 23 -7.87 5.68 -15.57
C ASP A 23 -6.75 5.69 -16.63
N GLU A 24 -7.11 5.36 -17.88
CA GLU A 24 -6.18 5.34 -19.01
C GLU A 24 -5.56 6.72 -19.32
N ASN A 25 -6.26 7.79 -18.94
CA ASN A 25 -5.76 9.17 -19.08
C ASN A 25 -4.90 9.62 -17.89
N ARG A 26 -4.75 8.77 -16.83
CA ARG A 26 -3.91 9.07 -15.68
C ARG A 26 -2.55 8.37 -15.80
N GLU A 27 -2.39 7.15 -15.29
CA GLU A 27 -1.17 6.34 -15.39
C GLU A 27 -1.41 5.12 -16.27
N ASN A 28 -2.67 4.64 -16.31
CA ASN A 28 -3.08 3.40 -16.95
C ASN A 28 -2.23 2.21 -16.47
N GLU A 29 -1.99 2.17 -15.18
CA GLU A 29 -1.16 1.16 -14.52
C GLU A 29 -2.01 0.33 -13.56
N GLY A 30 -1.49 -0.81 -13.14
CA GLY A 30 -2.15 -1.70 -12.19
C GLY A 30 -1.30 -1.95 -10.97
N ASP A 31 -1.93 -1.91 -9.80
CA ASP A 31 -1.33 -2.29 -8.54
C ASP A 31 -1.95 -3.56 -7.97
N LEU A 32 -1.11 -4.44 -7.42
CA LEU A 32 -1.52 -5.52 -6.53
C LEU A 32 -1.91 -4.94 -5.17
N ILE A 33 -3.12 -5.23 -4.71
CA ILE A 33 -3.65 -4.67 -3.47
C ILE A 33 -4.08 -5.76 -2.49
N VAL A 34 -3.71 -5.60 -1.22
CA VAL A 34 -4.23 -6.40 -0.10
C VAL A 34 -4.55 -5.47 1.07
N PRO A 35 -5.73 -5.57 1.71
CA PRO A 35 -5.98 -4.85 2.96
C PRO A 35 -4.89 -5.17 4.01
N ALA A 36 -4.24 -4.16 4.58
CA ALA A 36 -3.07 -4.36 5.44
C ALA A 36 -3.36 -5.26 6.66
N LYS A 37 -4.59 -5.23 7.20
CA LYS A 37 -5.04 -6.11 8.28
C LYS A 37 -4.95 -7.60 7.90
N LYS A 38 -5.01 -7.94 6.62
CA LYS A 38 -5.03 -9.30 6.09
C LYS A 38 -3.70 -9.76 5.51
N ILE A 39 -2.70 -8.88 5.47
CA ILE A 39 -1.39 -9.17 4.86
C ILE A 39 -0.75 -10.42 5.46
N LYS A 40 -0.18 -11.25 4.61
CA LYS A 40 0.58 -12.45 4.96
C LYS A 40 1.93 -12.42 4.28
N VAL A 41 2.88 -13.16 4.80
CA VAL A 41 4.23 -13.29 4.20
C VAL A 41 4.15 -13.69 2.72
N LYS A 42 3.29 -14.65 2.38
CA LYS A 42 3.08 -15.09 0.99
C LYS A 42 2.62 -13.98 0.04
N ASP A 43 1.90 -12.99 0.56
CA ASP A 43 1.43 -11.87 -0.25
C ASP A 43 2.60 -10.92 -0.59
N ILE A 44 3.49 -10.68 0.38
CA ILE A 44 4.75 -9.94 0.14
C ILE A 44 5.65 -10.67 -0.86
N ILE A 45 5.78 -12.01 -0.72
CA ILE A 45 6.53 -12.84 -1.68
C ILE A 45 5.92 -12.69 -3.08
N PHE A 46 4.60 -12.76 -3.20
CA PHE A 46 3.90 -12.63 -4.47
C PHE A 46 4.12 -11.25 -5.09
N MET A 47 3.96 -10.18 -4.31
CA MET A 47 4.19 -8.80 -4.76
C MET A 47 5.63 -8.62 -5.26
N ALA A 48 6.62 -9.08 -4.48
CA ALA A 48 8.03 -8.97 -4.85
C ALA A 48 8.39 -9.76 -6.12
N LYS A 49 7.80 -10.96 -6.29
CA LYS A 49 8.11 -11.86 -7.42
C LYS A 49 7.36 -11.48 -8.70
N TYR A 50 6.08 -11.13 -8.59
CA TYR A 50 5.20 -10.96 -9.73
C TYR A 50 4.78 -9.50 -9.96
N GLY A 51 4.65 -8.70 -8.91
CA GLY A 51 4.46 -7.25 -9.03
C GLY A 51 5.73 -6.56 -9.46
N ARG A 52 6.84 -6.83 -8.78
CA ARG A 52 8.19 -6.25 -9.01
C ARG A 52 8.27 -4.75 -8.72
N GLY A 53 7.16 -4.12 -8.34
CA GLY A 53 7.08 -2.72 -7.96
C GLY A 53 7.54 -2.47 -6.53
N LEU A 54 7.40 -1.23 -6.08
CA LEU A 54 7.71 -0.83 -4.71
C LEU A 54 6.58 -1.24 -3.77
N ILE A 55 6.89 -2.07 -2.77
CA ILE A 55 5.89 -2.46 -1.78
C ILE A 55 5.66 -1.31 -0.81
N CYS A 56 4.48 -0.68 -0.94
CA CYS A 56 4.08 0.49 -0.17
C CYS A 56 2.93 0.16 0.81
N LEU A 57 2.81 0.98 1.86
CA LEU A 57 1.74 0.89 2.85
C LEU A 57 0.89 2.15 2.82
N SER A 58 -0.27 2.10 2.14
CA SER A 58 -1.24 3.20 2.15
C SER A 58 -1.90 3.32 3.52
N LEU A 59 -1.85 4.51 4.11
CA LEU A 59 -2.38 4.84 5.44
C LEU A 59 -3.27 6.07 5.36
N ASP A 60 -4.26 6.15 6.26
CA ASP A 60 -4.99 7.40 6.47
C ASP A 60 -4.13 8.44 7.21
N SER A 61 -4.50 9.71 7.09
CA SER A 61 -3.80 10.83 7.70
C SER A 61 -3.72 10.72 9.24
N LYS A 62 -4.74 10.13 9.88
CA LYS A 62 -4.80 9.94 11.34
C LYS A 62 -3.72 8.98 11.82
N LYS A 63 -3.51 7.87 11.10
CA LYS A 63 -2.47 6.90 11.44
C LYS A 63 -1.07 7.49 11.24
N VAL A 64 -0.85 8.22 10.14
CA VAL A 64 0.42 8.90 9.85
C VAL A 64 0.76 9.91 10.96
N LYS A 65 -0.20 10.76 11.34
CA LYS A 65 -0.03 11.71 12.46
C LYS A 65 0.29 11.01 13.77
N LYS A 66 -0.43 9.92 14.09
CA LYS A 66 -0.22 9.15 15.33
C LYS A 66 1.20 8.55 15.40
N LEU A 67 1.75 8.13 14.27
CA LEU A 67 3.10 7.57 14.17
C LEU A 67 4.17 8.63 13.96
N ASN A 68 3.78 9.91 13.88
CA ASN A 68 4.67 11.05 13.61
C ASN A 68 5.55 10.84 12.37
N LEU A 69 4.98 10.24 11.31
CA LEU A 69 5.71 10.00 10.07
C LEU A 69 5.83 11.30 9.27
N GLN A 70 7.06 11.72 9.05
CA GLN A 70 7.36 12.90 8.25
C GLN A 70 7.30 12.58 6.75
N LEU A 71 6.94 13.58 5.93
CA LEU A 71 7.08 13.45 4.48
C LEU A 71 8.54 13.19 4.11
N MET A 72 8.75 12.32 3.11
CA MET A 72 10.08 12.00 2.59
C MET A 72 10.77 13.23 1.99
N SER A 73 9.97 14.16 1.44
CA SER A 73 10.44 15.44 0.95
C SER A 73 9.51 16.56 1.42
N PRO A 74 10.04 17.68 1.94
CA PRO A 74 9.22 18.84 2.30
C PRO A 74 8.52 19.44 1.09
N ILE A 75 9.13 19.34 -0.10
CA ILE A 75 8.57 19.81 -1.37
C ILE A 75 8.38 18.61 -2.29
N ASN A 76 7.12 18.20 -2.47
CA ASN A 76 6.81 17.09 -3.37
C ASN A 76 6.78 17.56 -4.83
N GLN A 77 7.79 17.18 -5.59
CA GLN A 77 7.95 17.50 -7.01
C GLN A 77 7.51 16.34 -7.93
N SER A 78 7.05 15.20 -7.37
CA SER A 78 6.63 14.05 -8.18
C SER A 78 5.44 14.40 -9.09
N ARG A 79 5.39 13.80 -10.28
CA ARG A 79 4.35 14.04 -11.29
C ARG A 79 2.94 13.86 -10.74
N THR A 80 2.72 12.77 -10.00
CA THR A 80 1.41 12.39 -9.45
C THR A 80 1.18 12.90 -8.03
N LYS A 81 2.16 13.63 -7.44
CA LYS A 81 2.09 14.18 -6.09
C LYS A 81 1.77 13.13 -5.02
N THR A 82 2.19 11.87 -5.23
CA THR A 82 2.04 10.81 -4.24
C THR A 82 2.80 11.18 -2.96
N ALA A 83 2.10 11.18 -1.83
CA ALA A 83 2.63 11.66 -0.57
C ALA A 83 3.40 10.55 0.17
N PHE A 84 4.64 10.30 -0.24
CA PHE A 84 5.56 9.41 0.46
C PHE A 84 5.96 9.99 1.81
N THR A 85 5.97 9.14 2.84
CA THR A 85 6.67 9.44 4.10
C THR A 85 8.05 8.80 4.10
N VAL A 86 8.85 9.11 5.11
CA VAL A 86 10.08 8.36 5.40
C VAL A 86 9.76 6.87 5.48
N SER A 87 10.67 6.03 4.96
CA SER A 87 10.53 4.57 5.03
C SER A 87 10.73 4.06 6.46
N ILE A 88 10.13 2.93 6.77
CA ILE A 88 10.07 2.39 8.13
C ILE A 88 10.39 0.90 8.20
N ASP A 89 10.87 0.48 9.36
CA ASP A 89 10.91 -0.90 9.82
C ASP A 89 10.33 -1.01 11.24
N ALA A 90 9.95 -2.21 11.67
CA ALA A 90 9.59 -2.45 13.07
C ALA A 90 10.84 -2.40 13.95
N THR A 91 10.71 -1.89 15.20
CA THR A 91 11.83 -1.83 16.16
C THR A 91 12.26 -3.18 16.68
N LYS A 92 11.40 -4.21 16.61
CA LYS A 92 11.64 -5.53 17.22
C LYS A 92 11.13 -6.64 16.32
N ASN A 93 11.63 -7.86 16.55
CA ASN A 93 11.19 -9.09 15.89
C ASN A 93 11.37 -9.06 14.35
N ILE A 94 12.38 -8.41 13.88
CA ILE A 94 12.87 -8.42 12.50
C ILE A 94 14.36 -8.72 12.48
N THR A 95 14.87 -9.11 11.32
CA THR A 95 16.30 -9.27 11.07
C THR A 95 16.86 -7.98 10.43
N THR A 96 17.08 -7.96 9.12
CA THR A 96 17.57 -6.78 8.40
C THR A 96 16.45 -5.86 7.89
N GLY A 97 15.18 -6.27 8.00
CA GLY A 97 14.00 -5.50 7.56
C GLY A 97 13.51 -5.84 6.16
N ILE A 98 14.39 -6.27 5.23
CA ILE A 98 14.03 -6.47 3.81
C ILE A 98 13.32 -7.79 3.54
N SER A 99 13.44 -8.82 4.39
CA SER A 99 12.80 -10.11 4.14
C SER A 99 11.28 -9.97 4.05
N ALA A 100 10.60 -10.91 3.34
CA ALA A 100 9.15 -10.89 3.27
C ALA A 100 8.50 -11.06 4.66
N HIS A 101 9.18 -11.75 5.58
CA HIS A 101 8.74 -11.90 6.97
C HIS A 101 8.84 -10.58 7.72
N ASP A 102 9.98 -9.90 7.63
CA ASP A 102 10.22 -8.61 8.29
C ASP A 102 9.27 -7.54 7.79
N ARG A 103 9.09 -7.43 6.46
CA ARG A 103 8.16 -6.48 5.85
C ARG A 103 6.70 -6.73 6.28
N ALA A 104 6.26 -8.00 6.26
CA ALA A 104 4.92 -8.35 6.72
C ALA A 104 4.75 -8.06 8.22
N TYR A 105 5.77 -8.29 9.03
CA TYR A 105 5.76 -7.97 10.45
C TYR A 105 5.73 -6.47 10.70
N THR A 106 6.54 -5.68 10.00
CA THR A 106 6.54 -4.21 10.05
C THR A 106 5.15 -3.66 9.74
N ILE A 107 4.52 -4.09 8.64
CA ILE A 107 3.17 -3.67 8.28
C ILE A 107 2.17 -3.98 9.40
N LYS A 108 2.19 -5.21 9.93
CA LYS A 108 1.30 -5.62 11.03
C LYS A 108 1.52 -4.80 12.30
N SER A 109 2.75 -4.42 12.61
CA SER A 109 3.09 -3.60 13.76
C SER A 109 2.51 -2.19 13.63
N VAL A 110 2.65 -1.58 12.46
CA VAL A 110 2.15 -0.24 12.13
C VAL A 110 0.62 -0.14 12.26
N ILE A 111 -0.12 -1.14 11.76
CA ILE A 111 -1.59 -1.05 11.71
C ILE A 111 -2.29 -1.37 13.04
N LYS A 112 -1.57 -1.81 14.08
CA LYS A 112 -2.14 -2.04 15.41
C LYS A 112 -2.84 -0.77 15.91
N LYS A 113 -3.96 -0.94 16.62
CA LYS A 113 -4.72 0.18 17.18
C LYS A 113 -3.86 1.05 18.10
N ASN A 114 -3.02 0.43 18.92
CA ASN A 114 -2.12 1.07 19.88
C ASN A 114 -0.70 1.33 19.37
N ALA A 115 -0.43 1.12 18.07
CA ALA A 115 0.87 1.42 17.49
C ALA A 115 1.27 2.89 17.75
N SER A 116 2.55 3.08 18.04
CA SER A 116 3.17 4.36 18.39
C SER A 116 4.53 4.53 17.70
N THR A 117 5.16 5.67 17.87
CA THR A 117 6.51 5.95 17.38
C THR A 117 7.57 4.98 17.91
N LYS A 118 7.32 4.33 19.05
CA LYS A 118 8.24 3.34 19.67
C LYS A 118 8.23 1.99 18.96
N ASP A 119 7.24 1.74 18.11
CA ASP A 119 7.08 0.46 17.39
C ASP A 119 7.79 0.44 16.06
N ILE A 120 8.31 1.59 15.60
CA ILE A 120 8.94 1.77 14.30
C ILE A 120 10.28 2.50 14.42
N VAL A 121 11.15 2.24 13.44
CA VAL A 121 12.38 2.99 13.18
C VAL A 121 12.38 3.50 11.76
N THR A 122 13.15 4.54 11.50
CA THR A 122 13.39 5.13 10.18
C THR A 122 14.90 5.31 9.98
N PRO A 123 15.43 5.13 8.76
CA PRO A 123 14.78 4.56 7.58
C PRO A 123 14.53 3.05 7.69
N GLY A 124 13.77 2.48 6.74
CA GLY A 124 13.48 1.04 6.69
C GLY A 124 13.07 0.59 5.28
N HIS A 125 12.38 -0.54 5.19
CA HIS A 125 12.09 -1.25 3.93
C HIS A 125 10.61 -1.27 3.56
N ILE A 126 9.73 -0.63 4.34
CA ILE A 126 8.34 -0.35 3.98
C ILE A 126 8.18 1.15 3.77
N PHE A 127 7.49 1.52 2.71
CA PHE A 127 7.28 2.90 2.28
C PHE A 127 5.82 3.32 2.52
N PRO A 128 5.52 4.05 3.63
CA PRO A 128 4.17 4.52 3.88
C PRO A 128 3.79 5.65 2.93
N LEU A 129 2.53 5.61 2.47
CA LEU A 129 1.90 6.63 1.64
C LEU A 129 0.72 7.22 2.40
N ILE A 130 0.58 8.54 2.33
CA ILE A 130 -0.56 9.24 2.94
C ILE A 130 -1.69 9.33 1.94
N SER A 131 -2.84 8.69 2.21
CA SER A 131 -4.05 8.92 1.43
C SER A 131 -4.67 10.27 1.75
N LYS A 132 -5.20 10.95 0.75
CA LYS A 132 -5.94 12.20 0.95
C LYS A 132 -7.23 11.94 1.74
N ASP A 133 -7.52 12.81 2.71
CA ASP A 133 -8.82 12.81 3.38
C ASP A 133 -9.91 13.10 2.34
N GLY A 134 -10.99 12.30 2.37
CA GLY A 134 -12.02 12.27 1.33
C GLY A 134 -11.81 11.19 0.26
N GLY A 135 -10.66 10.50 0.27
CA GLY A 135 -10.40 9.32 -0.55
C GLY A 135 -10.42 9.59 -2.06
N VAL A 136 -10.95 8.64 -2.83
CA VAL A 136 -10.98 8.72 -4.30
C VAL A 136 -11.78 9.90 -4.85
N LEU A 137 -12.68 10.46 -4.08
CA LEU A 137 -13.45 11.65 -4.47
C LEU A 137 -12.59 12.92 -4.48
N VAL A 138 -11.45 12.92 -3.78
CA VAL A 138 -10.50 14.05 -3.74
C VAL A 138 -9.29 13.78 -4.63
N ARG A 139 -8.80 12.54 -4.66
CA ARG A 139 -7.70 12.13 -5.53
C ARG A 139 -7.93 10.70 -6.04
N ALA A 140 -8.17 10.57 -7.35
CA ALA A 140 -8.44 9.28 -8.01
C ALA A 140 -7.15 8.48 -8.23
N GLY A 141 -6.45 8.11 -7.14
CA GLY A 141 -5.19 7.35 -7.18
C GLY A 141 -5.29 6.01 -6.47
N HIS A 142 -4.35 5.09 -6.80
CA HIS A 142 -4.24 3.76 -6.17
C HIS A 142 -4.17 3.84 -4.64
N THR A 143 -3.45 4.83 -4.09
CA THR A 143 -3.32 5.07 -2.65
C THR A 143 -4.69 5.27 -1.99
N GLU A 144 -5.50 6.19 -2.53
CA GLU A 144 -6.83 6.51 -2.00
C GLU A 144 -7.79 5.33 -2.17
N ALA A 145 -7.84 4.77 -3.38
CA ALA A 145 -8.72 3.65 -3.71
C ALA A 145 -8.43 2.41 -2.85
N SER A 146 -7.16 2.11 -2.60
CA SER A 146 -6.77 0.97 -1.74
C SER A 146 -7.24 1.15 -0.29
N VAL A 147 -7.12 2.36 0.25
CA VAL A 147 -7.61 2.70 1.60
C VAL A 147 -9.13 2.65 1.66
N ASP A 148 -9.85 3.18 0.66
CA ASP A 148 -11.30 3.18 0.63
C ASP A 148 -11.87 1.77 0.49
N ILE A 149 -11.34 0.92 -0.40
CA ILE A 149 -11.73 -0.49 -0.51
C ILE A 149 -11.45 -1.23 0.80
N SER A 150 -10.32 -0.94 1.47
CA SER A 150 -10.00 -1.54 2.76
C SER A 150 -11.02 -1.16 3.84
N LYS A 151 -11.46 0.10 3.90
CA LYS A 151 -12.55 0.56 4.79
C LYS A 151 -13.87 -0.12 4.46
N LEU A 152 -14.29 -0.09 3.18
CA LEU A 152 -15.55 -0.70 2.72
C LEU A 152 -15.59 -2.21 2.98
N SER A 153 -14.45 -2.89 2.90
CA SER A 153 -14.32 -4.32 3.24
C SER A 153 -14.20 -4.60 4.75
N LYS A 154 -14.33 -3.58 5.62
CA LYS A 154 -14.23 -3.66 7.09
C LYS A 154 -12.86 -4.14 7.59
N ASN A 155 -11.80 -3.88 6.84
CA ASN A 155 -10.42 -4.22 7.21
C ASN A 155 -9.63 -3.03 7.79
N GLY A 156 -10.26 -1.87 7.98
CA GLY A 156 -9.62 -0.67 8.48
C GLY A 156 -9.03 0.22 7.37
N PRO A 157 -8.48 1.40 7.72
CA PRO A 157 -8.10 2.42 6.76
C PRO A 157 -6.63 2.27 6.29
N SER A 158 -6.23 1.05 5.90
CA SER A 158 -4.86 0.79 5.44
C SER A 158 -4.79 -0.40 4.48
N ALA A 159 -3.95 -0.30 3.47
CA ALA A 159 -3.72 -1.33 2.47
C ALA A 159 -2.24 -1.42 2.08
N VAL A 160 -1.81 -2.60 1.66
CA VAL A 160 -0.51 -2.81 1.02
C VAL A 160 -0.74 -2.77 -0.48
N ILE A 161 0.09 -2.02 -1.19
CA ILE A 161 0.04 -1.85 -2.64
C ILE A 161 1.41 -2.12 -3.25
N CYS A 162 1.43 -2.58 -4.49
CA CYS A 162 2.66 -2.81 -5.23
C CYS A 162 2.34 -2.73 -6.73
N GLU A 163 3.05 -1.88 -7.45
CA GLU A 163 2.89 -1.71 -8.89
C GLU A 163 3.25 -3.00 -9.63
N ILE A 164 2.65 -3.19 -10.82
CA ILE A 164 2.92 -4.35 -11.65
C ILE A 164 3.77 -3.96 -12.84
N MET A 165 4.94 -4.58 -12.95
CA MET A 165 5.85 -4.45 -14.10
C MET A 165 5.87 -5.74 -14.93
N ASN A 166 6.06 -5.59 -16.24
CA ASN A 166 6.37 -6.68 -17.16
C ASN A 166 7.77 -7.27 -16.88
N ASP A 167 8.06 -8.44 -17.44
CA ASP A 167 9.36 -9.11 -17.30
C ASP A 167 10.53 -8.29 -17.86
N ASN A 168 10.26 -7.43 -18.84
CA ASN A 168 11.25 -6.53 -19.44
C ASN A 168 11.44 -5.21 -18.66
N GLY A 169 10.79 -5.05 -17.48
CA GLY A 169 10.91 -3.87 -16.62
C GLY A 169 10.00 -2.70 -16.99
N THR A 170 9.18 -2.80 -18.05
CA THR A 170 8.17 -1.77 -18.35
C THR A 170 6.94 -1.93 -17.48
N MET A 171 6.15 -0.86 -17.29
CA MET A 171 4.89 -0.95 -16.53
C MET A 171 3.86 -1.78 -17.30
N ALA A 172 3.19 -2.70 -16.60
CA ALA A 172 2.09 -3.48 -17.16
C ALA A 172 0.84 -2.62 -17.34
N LYS A 173 0.20 -2.67 -18.51
CA LYS A 173 -0.97 -1.84 -18.87
C LYS A 173 -2.03 -2.65 -19.61
N GLY A 174 -3.29 -2.29 -19.38
CA GLY A 174 -4.42 -2.84 -20.13
C GLY A 174 -4.48 -4.36 -20.10
N LYS A 175 -4.30 -5.01 -21.26
CA LYS A 175 -4.39 -6.48 -21.38
C LYS A 175 -3.20 -7.24 -20.76
N GLN A 176 -2.16 -6.55 -20.33
CA GLN A 176 -0.98 -7.16 -19.66
C GLN A 176 -1.23 -7.41 -18.16
N LEU A 177 -2.29 -6.81 -17.61
CA LEU A 177 -2.77 -6.95 -16.24
C LEU A 177 -3.80 -8.08 -16.14
#